data_124247b808850bf0d7ec8712930a970e
#
_entry.id   124247b808850bf0d7ec8712930a970e
#
_cell.length_a   1.000
_cell.length_b   1.000
_cell.length_c   1.000
_cell.angle_alpha   90.00
_cell.angle_beta   90.00
_cell.angle_gamma   90.00
#
_symmetry.space_group_name_H-M   'P 1'
#
loop_
_entity.id
_entity.type
_entity.pdbx_description
1 polymer ?
#
loop_
_entity_poly.entity_id
_entity_poly.type
_entity_poly.pdbx_seq_one_letter_code
_entity_poly.pdbx_strand_id
1 'polypeptide(L)'
;MMLTANEIKQRISTGEIKIQDFSEARLGPNSYNLRLDEDLMVYREAVLDPKQDNRTNLIHIPPEGLVLKPGQLYLANTMEYTETHGLVPMLIGRSSIGRLGLFVHVTAGFGDIGFSGRWTLELVPTHPIKVYPGMEICQVFFETVCGEILREYDGKYQKSTGVVSSRLYQEADQWEKPARTHADALREMDTDALAALLGGGPCPPDVPEDECLDDGEGDCCKCWRRWLDLPAGEQ
;
A
#
# COMPACT_ATOMS: atom_id res chain seq x y z
N MET A 1 11.84 21.48 2.67
CA MET A 1 11.55 22.59 3.62
C MET A 1 10.05 22.81 3.62
N MET A 2 9.47 22.97 4.83
CA MET A 2 8.04 23.23 5.00
C MET A 2 7.67 24.63 4.52
N LEU A 3 6.55 24.77 3.81
CA LEU A 3 6.05 26.05 3.33
C LEU A 3 5.34 26.85 4.44
N THR A 4 5.56 28.15 4.49
CA THR A 4 4.76 29.08 5.31
C THR A 4 3.44 29.43 4.64
N ALA A 5 2.50 30.03 5.39
CA ALA A 5 1.21 30.49 4.84
C ALA A 5 1.36 31.36 3.58
N ASN A 6 2.31 32.31 3.60
CA ASN A 6 2.55 33.17 2.45
C ASN A 6 3.04 32.38 1.23
N GLU A 7 3.94 31.42 1.45
CA GLU A 7 4.43 30.57 0.37
C GLU A 7 3.32 29.67 -0.19
N ILE A 8 2.48 29.09 0.68
CA ILE A 8 1.30 28.32 0.26
C ILE A 8 0.39 29.17 -0.65
N LYS A 9 0.08 30.42 -0.26
CA LYS A 9 -0.71 31.35 -1.09
C LYS A 9 -0.04 31.64 -2.43
N GLN A 10 1.27 31.81 -2.44
CA GLN A 10 2.04 32.04 -3.67
C GLN A 10 1.96 30.81 -4.59
N ARG A 11 2.13 29.59 -4.05
CA ARG A 11 2.02 28.35 -4.82
C ARG A 11 0.60 28.11 -5.34
N ILE A 12 -0.41 28.53 -4.60
CA ILE A 12 -1.80 28.53 -5.10
C ILE A 12 -1.94 29.49 -6.29
N SER A 13 -1.36 30.68 -6.22
CA SER A 13 -1.44 31.64 -7.32
C SER A 13 -0.71 31.23 -8.59
N THR A 14 0.35 30.40 -8.46
CA THR A 14 1.10 29.81 -9.59
C THR A 14 0.50 28.49 -10.11
N GLY A 15 -0.48 27.93 -9.38
CA GLY A 15 -1.13 26.66 -9.75
C GLY A 15 -0.38 25.40 -9.34
N GLU A 16 0.73 25.49 -8.62
CA GLU A 16 1.45 24.33 -8.07
C GLU A 16 0.68 23.65 -6.95
N ILE A 17 -0.15 24.42 -6.22
CA ILE A 17 -1.10 23.92 -5.24
C ILE A 17 -2.50 24.37 -5.68
N LYS A 18 -3.44 23.42 -5.70
CA LYS A 18 -4.86 23.75 -5.84
C LYS A 18 -5.61 23.17 -4.65
N ILE A 19 -6.49 23.96 -4.07
CA ILE A 19 -7.40 23.57 -3.00
C ILE A 19 -8.78 24.06 -3.38
N GLN A 20 -9.69 23.15 -3.66
CA GLN A 20 -11.07 23.50 -3.98
C GLN A 20 -11.71 24.25 -2.80
N ASP A 21 -12.46 25.30 -3.07
CA ASP A 21 -13.10 26.16 -2.06
C ASP A 21 -12.12 26.72 -1.01
N PHE A 22 -10.92 27.09 -1.45
CA PHE A 22 -9.91 27.71 -0.59
C PHE A 22 -10.49 28.90 0.18
N SER A 23 -10.16 28.97 1.47
CA SER A 23 -10.54 30.08 2.35
C SER A 23 -9.38 30.46 3.26
N GLU A 24 -9.04 31.74 3.30
CA GLU A 24 -7.98 32.24 4.18
C GLU A 24 -8.24 31.94 5.67
N ALA A 25 -9.50 31.83 6.08
CA ALA A 25 -9.86 31.50 7.45
C ALA A 25 -9.39 30.11 7.90
N ARG A 26 -9.12 29.20 6.96
CA ARG A 26 -8.60 27.85 7.22
C ARG A 26 -7.09 27.75 7.05
N LEU A 27 -6.42 28.82 6.64
CA LEU A 27 -4.97 28.84 6.48
C LEU A 27 -4.29 29.12 7.82
N GLY A 28 -3.55 28.15 8.32
CA GLY A 28 -2.67 28.28 9.48
C GLY A 28 -1.31 28.85 9.11
N PRO A 29 -0.37 29.03 10.06
CA PRO A 29 0.96 29.60 9.79
C PRO A 29 1.77 28.83 8.75
N ASN A 30 1.58 27.52 8.64
CA ASN A 30 2.35 26.62 7.77
C ASN A 30 1.53 25.38 7.31
N SER A 31 0.21 25.46 7.36
CA SER A 31 -0.69 24.38 6.97
C SER A 31 -2.06 24.91 6.59
N TYR A 32 -2.85 24.09 5.93
CA TYR A 32 -4.24 24.38 5.60
C TYR A 32 -5.17 23.33 6.22
N ASN A 33 -6.23 23.75 6.91
CA ASN A 33 -7.20 22.85 7.52
C ASN A 33 -8.19 22.34 6.47
N LEU A 34 -8.36 21.01 6.43
CA LEU A 34 -9.31 20.31 5.59
C LEU A 34 -10.50 19.84 6.41
N ARG A 35 -11.67 19.82 5.78
CA ARG A 35 -12.95 19.50 6.42
C ARG A 35 -13.36 18.07 6.15
N LEU A 36 -14.06 17.47 7.12
CA LEU A 36 -14.69 16.17 6.98
C LEU A 36 -15.89 16.26 6.03
N ASP A 37 -15.94 15.38 5.03
CA ASP A 37 -17.11 15.23 4.17
C ASP A 37 -18.24 14.49 4.91
N GLU A 38 -19.38 14.37 4.28
CA GLU A 38 -20.59 13.78 4.88
C GLU A 38 -20.64 12.25 4.79
N ASP A 39 -19.78 11.62 4.00
CA ASP A 39 -19.77 10.17 3.80
C ASP A 39 -18.62 9.46 4.51
N LEU A 40 -18.95 8.35 5.17
CA LEU A 40 -18.02 7.41 5.78
C LEU A 40 -18.21 6.02 5.19
N MET A 41 -17.16 5.20 5.23
CA MET A 41 -17.23 3.77 4.97
C MET A 41 -16.76 2.97 6.18
N VAL A 42 -17.36 1.81 6.40
CA VAL A 42 -16.88 0.78 7.34
C VAL A 42 -16.80 -0.55 6.61
N TYR A 43 -15.77 -1.33 6.91
CA TYR A 43 -15.65 -2.69 6.39
C TYR A 43 -16.72 -3.58 7.01
N ARG A 44 -17.20 -4.53 6.22
CA ARG A 44 -18.24 -5.50 6.63
C ARG A 44 -17.67 -6.75 7.24
N GLU A 45 -16.47 -7.15 6.80
CA GLU A 45 -15.80 -8.36 7.23
C GLU A 45 -15.16 -8.16 8.61
N ALA A 46 -15.25 -9.18 9.47
CA ALA A 46 -14.56 -9.19 10.76
C ALA A 46 -13.05 -9.40 10.59
N VAL A 47 -12.64 -10.07 9.52
CA VAL A 47 -11.24 -10.27 9.13
C VAL A 47 -11.06 -9.69 7.74
N LEU A 48 -10.15 -8.74 7.60
CA LEU A 48 -9.82 -8.14 6.31
C LEU A 48 -8.71 -8.95 5.65
N ASP A 49 -8.92 -9.30 4.39
CA ASP A 49 -7.93 -9.97 3.58
C ASP A 49 -7.35 -8.98 2.56
N PRO A 50 -6.05 -8.63 2.63
CA PRO A 50 -5.44 -7.70 1.70
C PRO A 50 -5.39 -8.21 0.25
N LYS A 51 -5.63 -9.50 0.02
CA LYS A 51 -5.74 -10.09 -1.32
C LYS A 51 -7.13 -9.96 -1.93
N GLN A 52 -8.12 -9.47 -1.19
CA GLN A 52 -9.51 -9.34 -1.63
C GLN A 52 -9.98 -7.90 -1.62
N ASP A 53 -10.92 -7.58 -2.51
CA ASP A 53 -11.70 -6.35 -2.43
C ASP A 53 -12.72 -6.47 -1.29
N ASN A 54 -12.27 -6.10 -0.09
CA ASN A 54 -13.10 -6.19 1.11
C ASN A 54 -14.31 -5.26 1.00
N ARG A 55 -15.51 -5.81 1.22
CA ARG A 55 -16.76 -5.07 1.08
C ARG A 55 -16.91 -4.00 2.15
N THR A 56 -17.55 -2.90 1.80
CA THR A 56 -17.82 -1.79 2.69
C THR A 56 -19.31 -1.47 2.77
N ASN A 57 -19.69 -0.80 3.84
CA ASN A 57 -20.97 -0.12 3.97
C ASN A 57 -20.72 1.38 3.99
N LEU A 58 -21.43 2.11 3.14
CA LEU A 58 -21.47 3.56 3.18
C LEU A 58 -22.39 4.02 4.32
N ILE A 59 -21.97 5.03 5.05
CA ILE A 59 -22.70 5.68 6.14
C ILE A 59 -22.70 7.17 5.89
N HIS A 60 -23.85 7.78 5.84
CA HIS A 60 -23.97 9.22 5.73
C HIS A 60 -24.02 9.86 7.14
N ILE A 61 -23.19 10.89 7.37
CA ILE A 61 -23.18 11.65 8.62
C ILE A 61 -24.31 12.68 8.56
N PRO A 62 -25.34 12.56 9.39
CA PRO A 62 -26.42 13.53 9.38
C PRO A 62 -25.97 14.88 9.94
N PRO A 63 -26.68 15.99 9.67
CA PRO A 63 -26.31 17.32 10.16
C PRO A 63 -26.18 17.41 11.68
N GLU A 64 -26.95 16.61 12.43
CA GLU A 64 -26.88 16.51 13.89
C GLU A 64 -25.67 15.73 14.40
N GLY A 65 -24.88 15.16 13.48
CA GLY A 65 -23.65 14.43 13.74
C GLY A 65 -23.84 12.94 13.99
N LEU A 66 -22.75 12.19 13.82
CA LEU A 66 -22.67 10.74 14.01
C LEU A 66 -21.69 10.41 15.14
N VAL A 67 -22.05 9.47 16.02
CA VAL A 67 -21.16 8.98 17.06
C VAL A 67 -20.31 7.83 16.52
N LEU A 68 -19.01 8.04 16.40
CA LEU A 68 -18.03 7.01 16.10
C LEU A 68 -17.74 6.20 17.36
N LYS A 69 -17.59 4.88 17.21
CA LYS A 69 -17.39 3.93 18.33
C LYS A 69 -15.95 3.45 18.37
N PRO A 70 -15.33 3.30 19.57
CA PRO A 70 -14.00 2.71 19.69
C PRO A 70 -13.96 1.28 19.16
N GLY A 71 -12.79 0.87 18.66
CA GLY A 71 -12.57 -0.46 18.09
C GLY A 71 -13.08 -0.64 16.67
N GLN A 72 -13.63 0.42 16.06
CA GLN A 72 -14.05 0.45 14.66
C GLN A 72 -13.17 1.40 13.86
N LEU A 73 -12.65 0.95 12.73
CA LEU A 73 -12.06 1.80 11.71
C LEU A 73 -13.17 2.41 10.84
N TYR A 74 -13.13 3.72 10.67
CA TYR A 74 -13.98 4.44 9.74
C TYR A 74 -13.09 5.06 8.65
N LEU A 75 -13.43 4.80 7.40
CA LEU A 75 -12.84 5.53 6.28
C LEU A 75 -13.73 6.74 5.99
N ALA A 76 -13.12 7.89 5.90
CA ALA A 76 -13.78 9.15 5.59
C ALA A 76 -13.06 9.83 4.41
N ASN A 77 -13.54 10.96 3.95
CA ASN A 77 -12.79 11.78 3.00
C ASN A 77 -12.88 13.27 3.35
N THR A 78 -11.96 14.02 2.76
CA THR A 78 -11.99 15.48 2.86
C THR A 78 -13.03 16.06 1.90
N MET A 79 -13.68 17.17 2.31
CA MET A 79 -14.54 17.94 1.41
C MET A 79 -13.75 18.57 0.27
N GLU A 80 -12.53 19.04 0.60
CA GLU A 80 -11.66 19.69 -0.37
C GLU A 80 -11.02 18.67 -1.30
N TYR A 81 -11.09 18.92 -2.59
CA TYR A 81 -10.24 18.33 -3.60
C TYR A 81 -8.94 19.13 -3.65
N THR A 82 -7.80 18.45 -3.63
CA THR A 82 -6.48 19.09 -3.67
C THR A 82 -5.66 18.57 -4.83
N GLU A 83 -4.79 19.42 -5.39
CA GLU A 83 -3.75 19.01 -6.34
C GLU A 83 -2.43 19.62 -5.90
N THR A 84 -1.33 18.86 -6.05
CA THR A 84 0.00 19.32 -5.65
C THR A 84 1.02 18.91 -6.70
N HIS A 85 1.71 19.88 -7.28
CA HIS A 85 2.75 19.67 -8.29
C HIS A 85 4.10 20.18 -7.78
N GLY A 86 5.14 19.37 -7.96
CA GLY A 86 6.50 19.77 -7.58
C GLY A 86 6.78 19.87 -6.07
N LEU A 87 5.80 19.52 -5.25
CA LEU A 87 5.83 19.57 -3.79
C LEU A 87 5.31 18.25 -3.21
N VAL A 88 5.74 17.90 -2.01
CA VAL A 88 5.19 16.79 -1.23
C VAL A 88 4.09 17.28 -0.32
N PRO A 89 2.83 16.87 -0.51
CA PRO A 89 1.77 17.15 0.44
C PRO A 89 1.86 16.16 1.62
N MET A 90 1.74 16.68 2.83
CA MET A 90 1.73 15.89 4.06
C MET A 90 0.43 16.15 4.82
N LEU A 91 -0.26 15.08 5.23
CA LEU A 91 -1.54 15.17 5.90
C LEU A 91 -1.44 14.63 7.32
N ILE A 92 -1.93 15.39 8.30
CA ILE A 92 -1.96 15.00 9.71
C ILE A 92 -3.27 15.43 10.38
N GLY A 93 -3.63 14.76 11.48
CA GLY A 93 -4.74 15.18 12.31
C GLY A 93 -4.47 16.54 12.99
N ARG A 94 -5.55 17.24 13.34
CA ARG A 94 -5.45 18.46 14.14
C ARG A 94 -5.26 18.12 15.63
N SER A 95 -4.44 18.90 16.32
CA SER A 95 -4.16 18.68 17.74
C SER A 95 -5.40 18.71 18.63
N SER A 96 -6.40 19.54 18.30
CA SER A 96 -7.67 19.59 19.03
C SER A 96 -8.50 18.32 18.86
N ILE A 97 -8.44 17.69 17.69
CA ILE A 97 -9.12 16.43 17.40
C ILE A 97 -8.39 15.26 18.11
N GLY A 98 -7.05 15.24 18.04
CA GLY A 98 -6.24 14.23 18.74
C GLY A 98 -6.46 14.24 20.26
N ARG A 99 -6.63 15.43 20.88
CA ARG A 99 -6.94 15.56 22.32
C ARG A 99 -8.31 15.01 22.72
N LEU A 100 -9.23 14.86 21.77
CA LEU A 100 -10.51 14.19 21.98
C LEU A 100 -10.42 12.67 21.74
N GLY A 101 -9.22 12.13 21.48
CA GLY A 101 -9.01 10.72 21.27
C GLY A 101 -9.44 10.21 19.88
N LEU A 102 -9.55 11.08 18.89
CA LEU A 102 -9.77 10.69 17.52
C LEU A 102 -8.44 10.77 16.75
N PHE A 103 -7.91 9.62 16.39
CA PHE A 103 -6.76 9.53 15.52
C PHE A 103 -7.22 9.65 14.05
N VAL A 104 -6.49 10.46 13.30
CA VAL A 104 -6.82 10.77 11.91
C VAL A 104 -5.58 10.51 11.08
N HIS A 105 -5.65 9.56 10.17
CA HIS A 105 -4.65 9.29 9.13
C HIS A 105 -3.21 9.15 9.68
N VAL A 106 -3.06 8.38 10.76
CA VAL A 106 -1.80 8.33 11.55
C VAL A 106 -0.67 7.63 10.81
N THR A 107 -0.99 6.64 9.96
CA THR A 107 0.01 5.74 9.37
C THR A 107 0.36 6.08 7.92
N ALA A 108 -0.42 6.90 7.23
CA ALA A 108 -0.31 7.15 5.79
C ALA A 108 -0.33 8.65 5.43
N GLY A 109 0.14 9.50 6.33
CA GLY A 109 0.14 10.96 6.15
C GLY A 109 1.08 11.51 5.09
N PHE A 110 1.91 10.66 4.49
CA PHE A 110 2.79 11.02 3.39
C PHE A 110 2.03 10.95 2.06
N GLY A 111 1.96 12.06 1.34
CA GLY A 111 1.39 12.13 0.00
C GLY A 111 2.48 12.22 -1.06
N ASP A 112 2.26 11.57 -2.18
CA ASP A 112 3.19 11.60 -3.30
C ASP A 112 3.10 12.92 -4.09
N ILE A 113 4.22 13.32 -4.70
CA ILE A 113 4.28 14.46 -5.63
C ILE A 113 3.32 14.20 -6.79
N GLY A 114 2.48 15.16 -7.13
CA GLY A 114 1.50 15.03 -8.22
C GLY A 114 0.18 14.39 -7.80
N PHE A 115 0.00 14.08 -6.51
CA PHE A 115 -1.30 13.62 -6.02
C PHE A 115 -2.39 14.67 -6.27
N SER A 116 -3.51 14.20 -6.75
CA SER A 116 -4.68 14.98 -7.09
C SER A 116 -5.92 14.20 -6.64
N GLY A 117 -6.74 14.77 -5.76
CA GLY A 117 -7.92 14.08 -5.24
C GLY A 117 -8.42 14.59 -3.90
N ARG A 118 -9.51 13.99 -3.44
CA ARG A 118 -9.94 14.07 -2.04
C ARG A 118 -9.17 13.02 -1.24
N TRP A 119 -8.72 13.38 -0.06
CA TRP A 119 -7.97 12.50 0.84
C TRP A 119 -8.92 11.53 1.54
N THR A 120 -8.65 10.25 1.43
CA THR A 120 -9.31 9.26 2.30
C THR A 120 -8.60 9.25 3.65
N LEU A 121 -9.38 9.40 4.72
CA LEU A 121 -8.91 9.50 6.10
C LEU A 121 -9.26 8.22 6.85
N GLU A 122 -8.29 7.61 7.54
CA GLU A 122 -8.53 6.55 8.51
C GLU A 122 -8.85 7.20 9.86
N LEU A 123 -10.09 7.09 10.31
CA LEU A 123 -10.54 7.60 11.60
C LEU A 123 -10.61 6.48 12.63
N VAL A 124 -9.83 6.59 13.70
CA VAL A 124 -9.77 5.60 14.78
C VAL A 124 -10.09 6.28 16.12
N PRO A 125 -11.33 6.15 16.62
CA PRO A 125 -11.72 6.73 17.90
C PRO A 125 -11.26 5.86 19.08
N THR A 126 -10.68 6.47 20.10
CA THR A 126 -10.35 5.79 21.40
C THR A 126 -11.49 5.85 22.40
N HIS A 127 -12.42 6.79 22.21
CA HIS A 127 -13.66 6.95 22.98
C HIS A 127 -14.82 7.17 22.02
N PRO A 128 -16.09 6.96 22.45
CA PRO A 128 -17.23 7.42 21.65
C PRO A 128 -17.10 8.92 21.39
N ILE A 129 -16.97 9.32 20.12
CA ILE A 129 -16.83 10.73 19.74
C ILE A 129 -17.83 11.09 18.65
N LYS A 130 -18.47 12.24 18.78
CA LYS A 130 -19.40 12.75 17.81
C LYS A 130 -18.69 13.62 16.78
N VAL A 131 -18.87 13.29 15.50
CA VAL A 131 -18.32 14.06 14.37
C VAL A 131 -19.45 14.67 13.55
N TYR A 132 -19.14 15.75 12.84
CA TYR A 132 -20.11 16.50 12.05
C TYR A 132 -19.56 16.74 10.64
N PRO A 133 -20.41 16.77 9.60
CA PRO A 133 -19.99 17.20 8.27
C PRO A 133 -19.46 18.64 8.32
N GLY A 134 -18.42 18.92 7.55
CA GLY A 134 -17.84 20.25 7.46
C GLY A 134 -16.92 20.66 8.63
N MET A 135 -16.77 19.84 9.69
CA MET A 135 -15.81 20.13 10.75
C MET A 135 -14.39 20.02 10.22
N GLU A 136 -13.50 20.92 10.64
CA GLU A 136 -12.07 20.85 10.32
C GLU A 136 -11.45 19.68 11.09
N ILE A 137 -11.07 18.60 10.38
CA ILE A 137 -10.65 17.32 10.98
C ILE A 137 -9.15 17.06 10.89
N CYS A 138 -8.53 17.50 9.82
CA CYS A 138 -7.11 17.32 9.55
C CYS A 138 -6.51 18.60 8.95
N GLN A 139 -5.22 18.56 8.70
CA GLN A 139 -4.49 19.64 8.06
C GLN A 139 -3.49 19.08 7.07
N VAL A 140 -3.33 19.76 5.94
CA VAL A 140 -2.30 19.50 4.94
C VAL A 140 -1.22 20.56 5.04
N PHE A 141 0.03 20.15 4.97
CA PHE A 141 1.18 21.02 4.80
C PHE A 141 2.05 20.51 3.65
N PHE A 142 2.95 21.35 3.16
CA PHE A 142 3.68 21.07 1.94
C PHE A 142 5.17 21.25 2.17
N GLU A 143 5.95 20.34 1.56
CA GLU A 143 7.41 20.39 1.60
C GLU A 143 8.00 20.45 0.20
N THR A 144 9.09 21.22 0.06
CA THR A 144 9.89 21.24 -1.16
C THR A 144 10.76 20.00 -1.23
N VAL A 145 11.03 19.54 -2.45
CA VAL A 145 11.92 18.39 -2.72
C VAL A 145 13.29 18.86 -3.18
N CYS A 146 14.28 18.00 -3.03
CA CYS A 146 15.63 18.20 -3.53
C CYS A 146 15.90 17.19 -4.66
N GLY A 147 16.43 17.66 -5.77
CA GLY A 147 16.73 16.86 -6.95
C GLY A 147 15.66 16.93 -8.04
N GLU A 148 15.89 16.21 -9.13
CA GLU A 148 14.98 16.16 -10.27
C GLU A 148 13.78 15.26 -9.98
N ILE A 149 12.58 15.73 -10.31
CA ILE A 149 11.36 14.93 -10.22
C ILE A 149 11.23 14.14 -11.52
N LEU A 150 11.52 12.85 -11.46
CA LEU A 150 11.48 11.97 -12.63
C LEU A 150 10.06 11.62 -13.06
N ARG A 151 9.11 11.58 -12.12
CA ARG A 151 7.69 11.30 -12.37
C ARG A 151 6.83 11.83 -11.24
N GLU A 152 5.60 12.19 -11.56
CA GLU A 152 4.55 12.45 -10.58
C GLU A 152 3.69 11.20 -10.34
N TYR A 153 2.92 11.20 -9.26
CA TYR A 153 2.06 10.08 -8.87
C TYR A 153 0.97 9.82 -9.91
N ASP A 154 0.88 8.58 -10.35
CA ASP A 154 -0.18 8.07 -11.23
C ASP A 154 -0.68 6.71 -10.73
N GLY A 155 -0.88 6.59 -9.41
CA GLY A 155 -1.26 5.35 -8.75
C GLY A 155 -2.78 5.19 -8.59
N LYS A 156 -3.15 4.07 -7.96
CA LYS A 156 -4.53 3.58 -7.82
C LYS A 156 -5.51 4.52 -7.09
N TYR A 157 -5.01 5.53 -6.37
CA TYR A 157 -5.86 6.51 -5.67
C TYR A 157 -5.90 7.88 -6.34
N GLN A 158 -5.25 8.04 -7.51
CA GLN A 158 -5.24 9.30 -8.24
C GLN A 158 -6.65 9.71 -8.66
N LYS A 159 -6.96 11.00 -8.53
CA LYS A 159 -8.25 11.62 -8.88
C LYS A 159 -9.45 11.08 -8.10
N SER A 160 -9.23 10.64 -6.86
CA SER A 160 -10.32 10.21 -5.97
C SER A 160 -11.28 11.38 -5.69
N THR A 161 -12.59 11.14 -5.85
CA THR A 161 -13.63 12.17 -5.66
C THR A 161 -14.53 11.92 -4.45
N GLY A 162 -14.34 10.79 -3.75
CA GLY A 162 -15.08 10.40 -2.55
C GLY A 162 -14.23 9.46 -1.68
N VAL A 163 -14.83 8.89 -0.65
CA VAL A 163 -14.17 7.92 0.21
C VAL A 163 -13.87 6.63 -0.58
N VAL A 164 -12.65 6.09 -0.41
CA VAL A 164 -12.17 4.92 -1.15
C VAL A 164 -11.67 3.87 -0.16
N SER A 165 -12.10 2.61 -0.32
CA SER A 165 -11.55 1.46 0.40
C SER A 165 -10.15 1.11 -0.06
N SER A 166 -9.46 0.23 0.69
CA SER A 166 -8.15 -0.26 0.28
C SER A 166 -8.22 -0.98 -1.07
N ARG A 167 -7.32 -0.59 -1.98
CA ARG A 167 -7.10 -1.25 -3.28
C ARG A 167 -5.82 -2.09 -3.30
N LEU A 168 -5.39 -2.56 -2.12
CA LEU A 168 -4.16 -3.32 -1.98
C LEU A 168 -4.24 -4.67 -2.71
N TYR A 169 -5.43 -5.25 -2.83
CA TYR A 169 -5.68 -6.49 -3.58
C TYR A 169 -5.22 -6.43 -5.05
N GLN A 170 -5.13 -5.24 -5.65
CA GLN A 170 -4.62 -5.06 -7.02
C GLN A 170 -3.11 -5.37 -7.16
N GLU A 171 -2.40 -5.48 -6.05
CA GLU A 171 -0.98 -5.81 -5.97
C GLU A 171 -0.73 -7.26 -5.52
N ALA A 172 -1.79 -8.03 -5.22
CA ALA A 172 -1.71 -9.34 -4.58
C ALA A 172 -0.88 -10.35 -5.39
N ASP A 173 -0.97 -10.32 -6.72
CA ASP A 173 -0.20 -11.19 -7.61
C ASP A 173 1.32 -10.99 -7.47
N GLN A 174 1.76 -9.82 -7.00
CA GLN A 174 3.17 -9.50 -6.80
C GLN A 174 3.74 -10.13 -5.52
N TRP A 175 2.88 -10.55 -4.58
CA TRP A 175 3.30 -11.08 -3.27
C TRP A 175 3.54 -12.59 -3.30
N GLU A 176 3.07 -13.29 -4.32
CA GLU A 176 3.06 -14.76 -4.38
C GLU A 176 4.37 -15.38 -4.87
N LYS A 177 5.33 -14.54 -5.25
CA LYS A 177 6.65 -15.03 -5.63
C LYS A 177 7.70 -14.55 -4.62
N PRO A 178 7.94 -15.31 -3.53
CA PRO A 178 9.23 -15.18 -2.87
C PRO A 178 10.31 -15.35 -3.94
N ALA A 179 11.40 -14.59 -3.83
CA ALA A 179 12.50 -14.70 -4.77
C ALA A 179 12.83 -16.18 -4.94
N ARG A 180 12.71 -16.70 -6.18
CA ARG A 180 12.91 -18.09 -6.50
C ARG A 180 14.29 -18.52 -6.00
N THR A 181 14.33 -19.43 -5.04
CA THR A 181 15.60 -19.94 -4.50
C THR A 181 16.20 -20.93 -5.49
N HIS A 182 17.49 -21.19 -5.36
CA HIS A 182 18.12 -22.29 -6.11
C HIS A 182 17.44 -23.63 -5.83
N ALA A 183 16.98 -23.85 -4.58
CA ALA A 183 16.24 -25.03 -4.22
C ALA A 183 14.91 -25.15 -4.98
N ASP A 184 14.20 -24.04 -5.20
CA ASP A 184 12.95 -24.04 -5.99
C ASP A 184 13.26 -24.29 -7.46
N ALA A 185 14.34 -23.72 -7.98
CA ALA A 185 14.78 -24.01 -9.35
C ALA A 185 15.11 -25.51 -9.54
N LEU A 186 15.77 -26.15 -8.56
CA LEU A 186 16.07 -27.57 -8.60
C LEU A 186 14.81 -28.45 -8.53
N ARG A 187 13.81 -28.08 -7.69
CA ARG A 187 12.54 -28.83 -7.57
C ARG A 187 11.68 -28.76 -8.85
N GLU A 188 11.82 -27.71 -9.61
CA GLU A 188 11.08 -27.49 -10.86
C GLU A 188 11.79 -28.06 -12.10
N MET A 189 13.06 -28.50 -11.97
CA MET A 189 13.77 -29.16 -13.06
C MET A 189 13.13 -30.50 -13.38
N ASP A 190 12.99 -30.81 -14.68
CA ASP A 190 12.66 -32.14 -15.09
C ASP A 190 13.82 -33.12 -14.84
N THR A 191 13.55 -34.40 -14.94
CA THR A 191 14.54 -35.48 -14.70
C THR A 191 15.79 -35.31 -15.58
N ASP A 192 15.62 -34.87 -16.82
CA ASP A 192 16.73 -34.69 -17.75
C ASP A 192 17.63 -33.53 -17.35
N ALA A 193 17.05 -32.38 -16.97
CA ALA A 193 17.79 -31.22 -16.50
C ALA A 193 18.52 -31.49 -15.19
N LEU A 194 17.88 -32.22 -14.24
CA LEU A 194 18.53 -32.63 -13.01
C LEU A 194 19.66 -33.65 -13.24
N ALA A 195 19.46 -34.60 -14.12
CA ALA A 195 20.49 -35.57 -14.47
C ALA A 195 21.70 -34.89 -15.13
N ALA A 196 21.47 -33.93 -16.01
CA ALA A 196 22.54 -33.13 -16.62
C ALA A 196 23.31 -32.28 -15.59
N LEU A 197 22.60 -31.67 -14.62
CA LEU A 197 23.23 -30.90 -13.54
C LEU A 197 24.10 -31.78 -12.63
N LEU A 198 23.64 -33.00 -12.31
CA LEU A 198 24.30 -33.90 -11.39
C LEU A 198 25.34 -34.80 -12.05
N GLY A 199 25.28 -34.94 -13.39
CA GLY A 199 26.15 -35.83 -14.15
C GLY A 199 27.64 -35.52 -14.13
N GLY A 200 28.03 -34.31 -13.71
CA GLY A 200 29.41 -33.91 -13.45
C GLY A 200 29.91 -34.21 -12.02
N GLY A 201 29.07 -34.77 -11.18
CA GLY A 201 29.34 -35.08 -9.76
C GLY A 201 29.62 -36.55 -9.48
N PRO A 202 29.66 -36.96 -8.19
CA PRO A 202 29.77 -38.34 -7.80
C PRO A 202 28.56 -39.17 -8.27
N CYS A 203 28.70 -40.49 -8.36
CA CYS A 203 27.62 -41.37 -8.70
C CYS A 203 26.40 -41.22 -7.76
N PRO A 204 25.17 -41.47 -8.25
CA PRO A 204 23.99 -41.49 -7.40
C PRO A 204 24.17 -42.45 -6.23
N PRO A 205 23.54 -42.18 -5.05
CA PRO A 205 23.54 -43.09 -3.93
C PRO A 205 22.96 -44.44 -4.34
N ASP A 206 23.45 -45.53 -3.75
CA ASP A 206 22.92 -46.88 -3.89
C ASP A 206 22.93 -47.48 -5.31
N VAL A 207 23.72 -46.93 -6.24
CA VAL A 207 23.97 -47.60 -7.52
C VAL A 207 25.16 -48.54 -7.37
N PRO A 208 24.97 -49.87 -7.53
CA PRO A 208 26.08 -50.82 -7.48
C PRO A 208 27.13 -50.53 -8.59
N GLU A 209 28.41 -50.78 -8.27
CA GLU A 209 29.51 -50.51 -9.21
C GLU A 209 29.37 -51.33 -10.51
N ASP A 210 28.80 -52.52 -10.45
CA ASP A 210 28.51 -53.42 -11.55
C ASP A 210 27.30 -53.02 -12.42
N GLU A 211 26.49 -52.10 -11.96
CA GLU A 211 25.39 -51.51 -12.69
C GLU A 211 25.71 -50.12 -13.29
N CYS A 212 26.95 -49.70 -13.27
CA CYS A 212 27.38 -48.44 -13.86
C CYS A 212 27.11 -48.43 -15.36
N LEU A 213 26.34 -47.43 -15.80
CA LEU A 213 26.00 -47.20 -17.20
C LEU A 213 27.02 -46.37 -17.94
N ASP A 214 28.16 -46.08 -17.30
CA ASP A 214 29.27 -45.34 -17.92
C ASP A 214 29.93 -46.25 -18.99
N ASP A 215 29.83 -45.77 -20.22
CA ASP A 215 30.46 -46.43 -21.40
C ASP A 215 31.89 -46.02 -21.61
N GLY A 216 32.53 -45.36 -20.59
CA GLY A 216 33.92 -44.93 -20.62
C GLY A 216 34.10 -43.49 -21.16
N GLU A 217 33.01 -42.80 -21.50
CA GLU A 217 33.03 -41.42 -21.93
C GLU A 217 32.78 -40.42 -20.76
N GLY A 218 32.56 -40.90 -19.55
CA GLY A 218 32.40 -40.08 -18.33
C GLY A 218 31.03 -39.38 -18.22
N ASP A 219 30.03 -39.84 -18.96
CA ASP A 219 28.68 -39.26 -18.89
C ASP A 219 27.83 -39.96 -17.83
N CYS A 220 27.88 -39.44 -16.59
CA CYS A 220 27.06 -39.94 -15.49
C CYS A 220 25.59 -39.50 -15.55
N CYS A 221 25.18 -38.76 -16.57
CA CYS A 221 23.80 -38.26 -16.69
C CYS A 221 22.78 -39.40 -16.78
N LYS A 222 23.16 -40.52 -17.45
CA LYS A 222 22.30 -41.72 -17.60
C LYS A 222 22.01 -42.37 -16.25
N CYS A 223 23.02 -42.46 -15.36
CA CYS A 223 22.87 -43.03 -14.03
C CYS A 223 21.98 -42.16 -13.15
N TRP A 224 22.22 -40.86 -13.15
CA TRP A 224 21.40 -39.90 -12.41
C TRP A 224 19.96 -39.85 -12.88
N ARG A 225 19.71 -39.91 -14.21
CA ARG A 225 18.35 -40.00 -14.75
C ARG A 225 17.63 -41.24 -14.27
N ARG A 226 18.24 -42.42 -14.37
CA ARG A 226 17.67 -43.67 -13.90
C ARG A 226 17.38 -43.64 -12.41
N TRP A 227 18.28 -43.13 -11.59
CA TRP A 227 18.10 -42.98 -10.14
C TRP A 227 16.97 -42.02 -9.77
N LEU A 228 16.86 -40.91 -10.44
CA LEU A 228 15.79 -39.90 -10.23
C LEU A 228 14.39 -40.45 -10.58
N ASP A 229 14.30 -41.39 -11.49
CA ASP A 229 13.04 -42.04 -11.89
C ASP A 229 12.64 -43.19 -10.94
N LEU A 230 13.50 -43.59 -10.02
CA LEU A 230 13.15 -44.62 -9.02
C LEU A 230 12.22 -44.00 -7.95
N PRO A 231 11.25 -44.80 -7.42
CA PRO A 231 10.45 -44.35 -6.30
C PRO A 231 11.35 -44.08 -5.11
N ALA A 232 11.13 -42.95 -4.44
CA ALA A 232 11.82 -42.62 -3.19
C ALA A 232 11.51 -43.75 -2.18
N GLY A 233 12.55 -44.45 -1.76
CA GLY A 233 12.38 -45.50 -0.72
C GLY A 233 11.86 -44.86 0.57
N GLU A 234 10.98 -45.52 1.27
CA GLU A 234 10.61 -45.19 2.64
C GLU A 234 11.90 -45.25 3.49
N GLN A 235 12.36 -44.09 3.97
CA GLN A 235 13.46 -44.00 4.95
C GLN A 235 12.93 -44.24 6.35
#